data_99432e5ce30bfb9fbfdb5b448be82fac
#
_entry.id   99432e5ce30bfb9fbfdb5b448be82fac
#
_cell.length_a   1.000
_cell.length_b   1.000
_cell.length_c   1.000
_cell.angle_alpha   90.00
_cell.angle_beta   90.00
_cell.angle_gamma   90.00
#
_symmetry.space_group_name_H-M   'P 1'
#
loop_
_entity.id
_entity.type
_entity.pdbx_description
1 polymer ?
#
loop_
_entity_poly.entity_id
_entity_poly.type
_entity_poly.pdbx_seq_one_letter_code
_entity_poly.pdbx_strand_id
1 'polypeptide(L)'
;MAWWDLILEKIDIGGKFYTPGRGLQGLRSKLFTILEIDSSKIIIGSGTSKIPLEKKCFDAVENAFSNNTLFWLRVAALHDNEPFENSVDKLVRDATGSQLARGNYICSILEHCGLVRYSMRGNKKGIDLIRLLGD
;
A
#
# COMPACT_ATOMS: atom_id res chain seq x y z
N MET A 1 16.33 7.86 6.25
CA MET A 1 15.98 6.81 5.26
C MET A 1 14.51 6.92 4.92
N ALA A 2 14.18 6.95 3.65
CA ALA A 2 12.79 6.90 3.21
C ALA A 2 12.27 5.46 3.24
N TRP A 3 10.97 5.31 3.35
CA TRP A 3 10.34 3.99 3.31
C TRP A 3 10.71 3.22 2.04
N TRP A 4 10.81 3.92 0.92
CA TRP A 4 11.17 3.29 -0.35
C TRP A 4 12.51 2.54 -0.28
N ASP A 5 13.49 3.12 0.40
CA ASP A 5 14.80 2.47 0.55
C ASP A 5 14.68 1.16 1.33
N LEU A 6 13.90 1.17 2.41
CA LEU A 6 13.66 -0.05 3.18
C LEU A 6 12.89 -1.09 2.38
N ILE A 7 11.89 -0.65 1.61
CA ILE A 7 11.11 -1.55 0.77
C ILE A 7 12.03 -2.28 -0.21
N LEU A 8 12.94 -1.55 -0.88
CA LEU A 8 13.87 -2.16 -1.82
C LEU A 8 14.82 -3.16 -1.16
N GLU A 9 15.10 -3.01 0.14
CA GLU A 9 15.90 -3.96 0.89
C GLU A 9 15.12 -5.22 1.28
N LYS A 10 13.83 -5.12 1.46
CA LYS A 10 13.01 -6.18 2.07
C LYS A 10 12.24 -7.04 1.08
N ILE A 11 12.05 -6.59 -0.16
CA ILE A 11 11.29 -7.35 -1.14
C ILE A 11 12.20 -7.88 -2.25
N ASP A 12 11.81 -9.01 -2.81
CA ASP A 12 12.56 -9.67 -3.87
C ASP A 12 11.64 -10.03 -5.03
N ILE A 13 12.21 -10.08 -6.24
CA ILE A 13 11.50 -10.59 -7.41
C ILE A 13 11.12 -12.06 -7.13
N GLY A 14 9.88 -12.39 -7.44
CA GLY A 14 9.32 -13.71 -7.14
C GLY A 14 8.62 -13.79 -5.79
N GLY A 15 8.75 -12.76 -4.94
CA GLY A 15 8.06 -12.71 -3.66
C GLY A 15 6.55 -12.71 -3.86
N LYS A 16 5.83 -13.43 -3.00
CA LYS A 16 4.38 -13.58 -3.09
C LYS A 16 3.71 -13.03 -1.84
N PHE A 17 2.64 -12.28 -2.06
CA PHE A 17 1.88 -11.64 -0.99
C PHE A 17 0.40 -11.84 -1.23
N TYR A 18 -0.36 -11.76 -0.13
CA TYR A 18 -1.82 -11.74 -0.22
C TYR A 18 -2.34 -10.39 0.26
N THR A 19 -3.32 -9.85 -0.46
CA THR A 19 -4.08 -8.74 0.08
C THR A 19 -5.06 -9.31 1.12
N PRO A 20 -5.39 -8.55 2.18
CA PRO A 20 -6.35 -9.05 3.16
C PRO A 20 -7.76 -9.09 2.58
N GLY A 21 -8.56 -10.01 3.07
CA GLY A 21 -9.98 -10.05 2.76
C GLY A 21 -10.73 -8.89 3.41
N ARG A 22 -12.01 -8.82 3.09
CA ARG A 22 -12.89 -7.82 3.70
C ARG A 22 -12.96 -8.08 5.20
N GLY A 23 -12.73 -7.04 6.00
CA GLY A 23 -12.81 -7.13 7.45
C GLY A 23 -11.64 -7.77 8.15
N LEU A 24 -10.58 -8.15 7.44
CA LEU A 24 -9.37 -8.75 7.99
C LEU A 24 -9.58 -10.06 8.77
N GLN A 25 -10.59 -10.81 8.42
CA GLN A 25 -10.97 -12.02 9.18
C GLN A 25 -10.19 -13.27 8.74
N GLY A 26 -8.94 -13.11 8.35
CA GLY A 26 -8.09 -14.22 7.95
C GLY A 26 -8.35 -14.73 6.54
N LEU A 27 -9.34 -14.19 5.86
CA LEU A 27 -9.62 -14.55 4.48
C LEU A 27 -8.70 -13.78 3.54
N ARG A 28 -8.01 -14.50 2.68
CA ARG A 28 -7.15 -13.92 1.67
C ARG A 28 -8.00 -13.44 0.50
N SER A 29 -7.76 -12.21 0.06
CA SER A 29 -8.49 -11.64 -1.06
C SER A 29 -7.87 -12.02 -2.39
N LYS A 30 -6.59 -11.71 -2.56
CA LYS A 30 -5.86 -11.97 -3.81
C LYS A 30 -4.40 -12.25 -3.53
N LEU A 31 -3.84 -13.17 -4.31
CA LEU A 31 -2.40 -13.39 -4.38
C LEU A 31 -1.81 -12.43 -5.41
N PHE A 32 -0.69 -11.81 -5.10
CA PHE A 32 0.09 -11.09 -6.08
C PHE A 32 1.58 -11.42 -5.93
N THR A 33 2.31 -11.27 -7.02
CA THR A 33 3.72 -11.65 -7.10
C THR A 33 4.54 -10.45 -7.54
N ILE A 34 5.72 -10.28 -6.96
CA ILE A 34 6.67 -9.26 -7.39
C ILE A 34 7.33 -9.73 -8.68
N LEU A 35 7.11 -9.04 -9.77
CA LEU A 35 7.64 -9.41 -11.08
C LEU A 35 8.91 -8.65 -11.44
N GLU A 36 8.95 -7.34 -11.16
CA GLU A 36 10.09 -6.48 -11.49
C GLU A 36 10.27 -5.43 -10.42
N ILE A 37 11.51 -5.03 -10.21
CA ILE A 37 11.87 -3.97 -9.27
C ILE A 37 12.91 -3.09 -9.93
N ASP A 38 12.69 -1.77 -9.96
CA ASP A 38 13.72 -0.82 -10.36
C ASP A 38 13.71 0.38 -9.41
N SER A 39 14.50 1.41 -9.70
CA SER A 39 14.65 2.55 -8.79
C SER A 39 13.38 3.40 -8.67
N SER A 40 12.43 3.26 -9.59
CA SER A 40 11.24 4.11 -9.64
C SER A 40 9.93 3.38 -9.41
N LYS A 41 9.91 2.04 -9.51
CA LYS A 41 8.66 1.29 -9.40
C LYS A 41 8.90 -0.19 -9.14
N ILE A 42 7.83 -0.80 -8.65
CA ILE A 42 7.69 -2.25 -8.51
C ILE A 42 6.56 -2.65 -9.45
N ILE A 43 6.78 -3.66 -10.28
CA ILE A 43 5.70 -4.24 -11.08
C ILE A 43 5.25 -5.53 -10.40
N ILE A 44 3.96 -5.62 -10.13
CA ILE A 44 3.37 -6.84 -9.55
C ILE A 44 2.47 -7.51 -10.57
N GLY A 45 2.30 -8.82 -10.42
CA GLY A 45 1.34 -9.60 -11.17
C GLY A 45 0.18 -10.03 -10.28
N SER A 46 -1.04 -9.75 -10.71
CA SER A 46 -2.25 -10.18 -10.02
C SER A 46 -3.17 -10.79 -11.07
N GLY A 47 -3.36 -12.11 -10.98
CA GLY A 47 -4.04 -12.84 -12.04
C GLY A 47 -3.25 -12.69 -13.35
N THR A 48 -3.91 -12.21 -14.39
CA THR A 48 -3.28 -11.95 -15.68
C THR A 48 -2.84 -10.50 -15.85
N SER A 49 -3.07 -9.66 -14.85
CA SER A 49 -2.75 -8.24 -14.90
C SER A 49 -1.36 -7.96 -14.37
N LYS A 50 -0.69 -7.00 -15.00
CA LYS A 50 0.56 -6.42 -14.48
C LYS A 50 0.25 -5.02 -13.99
N ILE A 51 0.61 -4.72 -12.75
CA ILE A 51 0.24 -3.47 -12.10
C ILE A 51 1.50 -2.77 -11.61
N PRO A 52 1.74 -1.52 -12.03
CA PRO A 52 2.89 -0.77 -11.53
C PRO A 52 2.57 -0.14 -10.18
N LEU A 53 3.50 -0.24 -9.25
CA LEU A 53 3.46 0.45 -7.97
C LEU A 53 4.66 1.38 -7.94
N GLU A 54 4.44 2.64 -8.29
CA GLU A 54 5.52 3.61 -8.40
C GLU A 54 5.99 4.07 -7.02
N LYS A 55 7.26 4.46 -6.94
CA LYS A 55 7.86 5.03 -5.72
C LYS A 55 6.99 6.13 -5.13
N LYS A 56 6.44 7.02 -5.98
CA LYS A 56 5.61 8.14 -5.51
C LYS A 56 4.34 7.71 -4.77
N CYS A 57 3.85 6.48 -5.01
CA CYS A 57 2.72 5.95 -4.25
C CYS A 57 3.09 5.71 -2.79
N PHE A 58 4.25 5.10 -2.58
CA PHE A 58 4.75 4.82 -1.23
C PHE A 58 5.16 6.11 -0.53
N ASP A 59 5.78 7.03 -1.27
CA ASP A 59 6.16 8.34 -0.73
C ASP A 59 4.92 9.14 -0.28
N ALA A 60 3.83 9.05 -1.02
CA ALA A 60 2.59 9.75 -0.66
C ALA A 60 2.03 9.26 0.67
N VAL A 61 2.05 7.95 0.90
CA VAL A 61 1.58 7.37 2.16
C VAL A 61 2.51 7.77 3.32
N GLU A 62 3.81 7.66 3.11
CA GLU A 62 4.79 8.06 4.11
C GLU A 62 4.62 9.53 4.51
N ASN A 63 4.47 10.41 3.51
CA ASN A 63 4.29 11.84 3.75
C ASN A 63 3.01 12.14 4.51
N ALA A 64 1.93 11.42 4.24
CA ALA A 64 0.67 11.62 4.94
C ALA A 64 0.83 11.34 6.44
N PHE A 65 1.55 10.29 6.81
CA PHE A 65 1.82 9.99 8.21
C PHE A 65 2.81 10.99 8.82
N SER A 66 3.88 11.34 8.13
CA SER A 66 4.93 12.18 8.71
C SER A 66 4.55 13.66 8.79
N ASN A 67 3.76 14.15 7.82
CA ASN A 67 3.45 15.58 7.73
C ASN A 67 2.16 15.98 8.43
N ASN A 68 1.25 15.03 8.65
CA ASN A 68 -0.09 15.35 9.14
C ASN A 68 -0.39 14.80 10.53
N THR A 69 0.61 14.27 11.23
CA THR A 69 0.47 13.68 12.57
C THR A 69 -0.63 12.61 12.64
N LEU A 70 -0.87 11.96 11.52
CA LEU A 70 -1.84 10.86 11.45
C LEU A 70 -1.19 9.57 11.93
N PHE A 71 -2.00 8.71 12.54
CA PHE A 71 -1.55 7.40 13.00
C PHE A 71 -2.33 6.27 12.35
N TRP A 72 -3.37 6.60 11.59
CA TRP A 72 -4.20 5.63 10.90
C TRP A 72 -4.73 6.22 9.60
N LEU A 73 -4.75 5.42 8.55
CA LEU A 73 -5.34 5.77 7.24
C LEU A 73 -6.25 4.65 6.78
N ARG A 74 -7.42 5.00 6.27
CA ARG A 74 -8.31 4.03 5.64
C ARG A 74 -7.70 3.55 4.33
N VAL A 75 -7.83 2.26 4.00
CA VAL A 75 -7.34 1.73 2.73
C VAL A 75 -8.25 2.13 1.58
N ALA A 76 -9.54 1.87 1.71
CA ALA A 76 -10.61 2.35 0.81
C ALA A 76 -10.34 2.16 -0.69
N ALA A 77 -9.93 0.96 -1.09
CA ALA A 77 -9.70 0.64 -2.49
C ALA A 77 -11.04 0.38 -3.20
N LEU A 78 -11.66 1.44 -3.68
CA LEU A 78 -12.94 1.39 -4.40
C LEU A 78 -12.68 1.51 -5.89
N HIS A 79 -13.21 0.57 -6.68
CA HIS A 79 -12.98 0.54 -8.12
C HIS A 79 -13.83 1.54 -8.90
N ASP A 80 -15.10 1.67 -8.54
CA ASP A 80 -16.07 2.42 -9.34
C ASP A 80 -16.52 3.73 -8.72
N ASN A 81 -15.98 4.09 -7.56
CA ASN A 81 -16.39 5.29 -6.84
C ASN A 81 -15.18 6.14 -6.50
N GLU A 82 -15.43 7.42 -6.21
CA GLU A 82 -14.41 8.30 -5.67
C GLU A 82 -13.89 7.73 -4.35
N PRO A 83 -12.58 7.73 -4.12
CA PRO A 83 -12.02 7.26 -2.88
C PRO A 83 -12.35 8.22 -1.74
N PHE A 84 -12.39 7.67 -0.52
CA PHE A 84 -12.64 8.50 0.67
C PHE A 84 -11.46 9.43 0.93
N GLU A 85 -11.77 10.62 1.46
CA GLU A 85 -10.73 11.52 1.95
C GLU A 85 -9.89 10.83 3.05
N ASN A 86 -8.62 11.19 3.14
CA ASN A 86 -7.69 10.60 4.10
C ASN A 86 -7.60 9.07 3.97
N SER A 87 -7.60 8.59 2.75
CA SER A 87 -7.42 7.17 2.46
C SER A 87 -6.16 6.94 1.65
N VAL A 88 -5.60 5.75 1.78
CA VAL A 88 -4.43 5.36 0.98
C VAL A 88 -4.75 5.43 -0.51
N ASP A 89 -5.93 4.95 -0.90
CA ASP A 89 -6.33 4.94 -2.31
C ASP A 89 -6.41 6.35 -2.90
N LYS A 90 -6.93 7.30 -2.13
CA LYS A 90 -6.98 8.71 -2.55
C LYS A 90 -5.59 9.29 -2.73
N LEU A 91 -4.69 9.03 -1.78
CA LEU A 91 -3.31 9.50 -1.87
C LEU A 91 -2.59 8.96 -3.11
N VAL A 92 -2.81 7.68 -3.41
CA VAL A 92 -2.17 7.03 -4.55
C VAL A 92 -2.71 7.59 -5.87
N ARG A 93 -4.02 7.74 -5.98
CA ARG A 93 -4.64 8.32 -7.19
C ARG A 93 -4.19 9.77 -7.41
N ASP A 94 -4.13 10.56 -6.36
CA ASP A 94 -3.67 11.95 -6.46
C ASP A 94 -2.19 12.03 -6.85
N ALA A 95 -1.36 11.14 -6.33
CA ALA A 95 0.07 11.13 -6.64
C ALA A 95 0.37 10.70 -8.07
N THR A 96 -0.46 9.84 -8.65
CA THR A 96 -0.18 9.24 -9.96
C THR A 96 -1.04 9.79 -11.08
N GLY A 97 -2.16 10.42 -10.78
CA GLY A 97 -3.17 10.80 -11.77
C GLY A 97 -3.94 9.62 -12.33
N SER A 98 -3.68 8.41 -11.86
CA SER A 98 -4.35 7.19 -12.31
C SER A 98 -5.55 6.89 -11.44
N GLN A 99 -6.58 6.28 -12.02
CA GLN A 99 -7.77 5.85 -11.30
C GLN A 99 -7.69 4.39 -10.81
N LEU A 100 -6.53 3.75 -10.96
CA LEU A 100 -6.35 2.37 -10.51
C LEU A 100 -6.44 2.27 -8.98
N ALA A 101 -7.19 1.28 -8.50
CA ALA A 101 -7.33 0.99 -7.07
C ALA A 101 -6.18 0.09 -6.63
N ARG A 102 -5.13 0.67 -6.07
CA ARG A 102 -3.89 -0.05 -5.71
C ARG A 102 -3.58 -0.07 -4.22
N GLY A 103 -4.46 0.51 -3.40
CA GLY A 103 -4.18 0.67 -1.97
C GLY A 103 -3.87 -0.63 -1.24
N ASN A 104 -4.59 -1.71 -1.53
CA ASN A 104 -4.36 -2.98 -0.87
C ASN A 104 -2.98 -3.58 -1.19
N TYR A 105 -2.53 -3.45 -2.43
CA TYR A 105 -1.19 -3.96 -2.81
C TYR A 105 -0.09 -3.18 -2.09
N ILE A 106 -0.21 -1.87 -2.07
CA ILE A 106 0.75 -0.99 -1.42
C ILE A 106 0.80 -1.26 0.08
N CYS A 107 -0.35 -1.35 0.74
CA CYS A 107 -0.43 -1.59 2.17
C CYS A 107 0.12 -2.97 2.56
N SER A 108 -0.09 -3.99 1.74
CA SER A 108 0.45 -5.33 2.01
C SER A 108 1.97 -5.33 1.97
N ILE A 109 2.57 -4.60 1.05
CA ILE A 109 4.04 -4.45 1.00
C ILE A 109 4.54 -3.68 2.22
N LEU A 110 3.88 -2.57 2.57
CA LEU A 110 4.25 -1.77 3.75
C LEU A 110 4.15 -2.59 5.04
N GLU A 111 3.12 -3.42 5.16
CA GLU A 111 2.98 -4.30 6.33
C GLU A 111 4.08 -5.34 6.39
N HIS A 112 4.41 -5.94 5.27
CA HIS A 112 5.52 -6.90 5.19
C HIS A 112 6.84 -6.27 5.65
N CYS A 113 7.05 -5.00 5.34
CA CYS A 113 8.25 -4.27 5.72
C CYS A 113 8.23 -3.78 7.17
N GLY A 114 7.16 -4.02 7.91
CA GLY A 114 7.05 -3.61 9.31
C GLY A 114 6.79 -2.12 9.51
N LEU A 115 6.32 -1.42 8.49
CA LEU A 115 6.09 0.02 8.55
C LEU A 115 4.68 0.37 8.99
N VAL A 116 3.73 -0.48 8.66
CA VAL A 116 2.31 -0.33 9.04
C VAL A 116 1.74 -1.68 9.41
N ARG A 117 0.55 -1.67 9.99
CA ARG A 117 -0.19 -2.88 10.29
C ARG A 117 -1.66 -2.67 9.92
N TYR A 118 -2.24 -3.63 9.22
CA TYR A 118 -3.68 -3.60 8.96
C TYR A 118 -4.48 -3.62 10.26
N SER A 119 -5.53 -2.83 10.31
CA SER A 119 -6.43 -2.80 11.46
C SER A 119 -7.83 -2.41 11.02
N MET A 120 -8.80 -2.69 11.88
CA MET A 120 -10.19 -2.29 11.66
C MET A 120 -10.55 -1.20 12.65
N ARG A 121 -11.25 -0.16 12.19
CA ARG A 121 -11.93 0.80 13.03
C ARG A 121 -13.41 0.73 12.71
N GLY A 122 -14.15 0.00 13.55
CA GLY A 122 -15.52 -0.38 13.21
C GLY A 122 -15.49 -1.31 12.00
N ASN A 123 -16.21 -0.95 10.93
CA ASN A 123 -16.24 -1.72 9.69
C ASN A 123 -15.26 -1.17 8.64
N LYS A 124 -14.37 -0.27 9.03
CA LYS A 124 -13.42 0.38 8.11
C LYS A 124 -12.04 -0.26 8.22
N LYS A 125 -11.56 -0.82 7.11
CA LYS A 125 -10.23 -1.38 7.03
C LYS A 125 -9.22 -0.27 6.77
N GLY A 126 -8.16 -0.27 7.54
CA GLY A 126 -7.10 0.72 7.41
C GLY A 126 -5.76 0.18 7.84
N ILE A 127 -4.80 1.08 7.95
CA ILE A 127 -3.45 0.77 8.39
C ILE A 127 -3.05 1.70 9.53
N ASP A 128 -2.52 1.11 10.60
CA ASP A 128 -1.87 1.85 11.69
C ASP A 128 -0.42 2.07 11.33
N LEU A 129 0.08 3.26 11.62
CA LEU A 129 1.51 3.53 11.53
C LEU A 129 2.25 2.75 12.63
N ILE A 130 3.26 1.96 12.26
CA ILE A 130 4.14 1.30 13.21
C ILE A 130 5.39 2.14 13.40
N ARG A 131 5.97 2.62 12.28
CA ARG A 131 7.28 3.22 12.39
C ARG A 131 7.55 4.20 11.23
N LEU A 132 8.03 5.39 11.59
CA LEU A 132 8.66 6.31 10.65
C LEU A 132 10.16 6.14 10.75
N LEU A 133 10.83 6.12 9.60
CA LEU A 133 12.28 6.01 9.56
C LEU A 133 12.87 7.40 9.70
N GLY A 134 13.70 7.60 10.71
CA GLY A 134 14.37 8.87 10.91
C GLY A 134 15.46 9.12 9.88
N ASP A 135 15.91 10.34 9.79
CA ASP A 135 17.03 10.76 8.94
C ASP A 135 18.36 10.28 9.48
#